data_3aa261a37a201de46bb9e1ee2991fb8d
#
_entry.id   3aa261a37a201de46bb9e1ee2991fb8d
#
_cell.length_a   1.000
_cell.length_b   1.000
_cell.length_c   1.000
_cell.angle_alpha   90.00
_cell.angle_beta   90.00
_cell.angle_gamma   90.00
#
_symmetry.space_group_name_H-M   'P 1'
#
loop_
_entity.id
_entity.type
_entity.pdbx_description
1 polymer ?
#
loop_
_entity_poly.entity_id
_entity_poly.type
_entity_poly.pdbx_seq_one_letter_code
_entity_poly.pdbx_strand_id
1 'polypeptide(L)'
;MKNTFWGFERQHGAVGTRNLIAVISVMDNCNPVTHAIASAVHGTVYLPGSYIRGQLGRDREITLKVTAGLCLNPNIAGVVVIGLEPRTTLELVNLLSLSGKPVEFIDIQIIFNISNYFSYDL
;
A
#
# COMPACT_ATOMS: atom_id res chain seq x y z
N MET A 1 -25.50 -16.66 -26.00
CA MET A 1 -25.30 -16.85 -24.56
C MET A 1 -24.62 -15.62 -24.00
N LYS A 2 -25.19 -14.95 -23.03
CA LYS A 2 -24.45 -13.91 -22.30
C LYS A 2 -23.53 -14.60 -21.31
N ASN A 3 -22.23 -14.46 -21.52
CA ASN A 3 -21.26 -14.90 -20.53
C ASN A 3 -21.25 -13.88 -19.38
N THR A 4 -21.66 -14.30 -18.21
CA THR A 4 -21.68 -13.47 -17.00
C THR A 4 -20.76 -14.09 -15.94
N PHE A 5 -20.22 -13.24 -15.07
CA PHE A 5 -19.44 -13.67 -13.90
C PHE A 5 -19.84 -12.84 -12.69
N TRP A 6 -19.62 -13.36 -11.51
CA TRP A 6 -19.76 -12.63 -10.27
C TRP A 6 -18.48 -11.81 -10.02
N GLY A 7 -18.67 -10.53 -9.69
CA GLY A 7 -17.53 -9.64 -9.44
C GLY A 7 -17.84 -8.57 -8.42
N PHE A 8 -16.80 -7.88 -7.99
CA PHE A 8 -16.86 -6.77 -7.06
C PHE A 8 -16.77 -5.46 -7.84
N GLU A 9 -17.83 -4.67 -7.80
CA GLU A 9 -17.86 -3.36 -8.44
C GLU A 9 -17.00 -2.37 -7.64
N ARG A 10 -16.21 -1.59 -8.37
CA ARG A 10 -15.38 -0.52 -7.81
C ARG A 10 -15.94 0.83 -8.22
N GLN A 11 -15.52 1.89 -7.55
CA GLN A 11 -15.78 3.23 -8.03
C GLN A 11 -15.28 3.37 -9.48
N HIS A 12 -15.92 4.18 -10.26
CA HIS A 12 -15.62 4.39 -11.69
C HIS A 12 -15.87 3.19 -12.62
N GLY A 13 -16.65 2.21 -12.19
CA GLY A 13 -17.19 1.16 -13.04
C GLY A 13 -16.27 -0.02 -13.34
N ALA A 14 -15.09 -0.08 -12.74
CA ALA A 14 -14.22 -1.25 -12.82
C ALA A 14 -14.78 -2.40 -11.96
N VAL A 15 -14.54 -3.64 -12.38
CA VAL A 15 -15.03 -4.84 -11.70
C VAL A 15 -13.88 -5.79 -11.47
N GLY A 16 -13.70 -6.21 -10.21
CA GLY A 16 -12.73 -7.21 -9.82
C GLY A 16 -13.38 -8.58 -9.60
N THR A 17 -12.66 -9.64 -9.88
CA THR A 17 -13.05 -11.02 -9.56
C THR A 17 -12.54 -11.46 -8.19
N ARG A 18 -11.71 -10.64 -7.56
CA ARG A 18 -11.12 -10.83 -6.23
C ARG A 18 -11.39 -9.62 -5.36
N ASN A 19 -11.31 -9.84 -4.05
CA ASN A 19 -11.53 -8.79 -3.05
C ASN A 19 -10.40 -8.77 -2.03
N LEU A 20 -9.17 -8.61 -2.51
CA LEU A 20 -7.96 -8.68 -1.71
C LEU A 20 -7.65 -7.33 -1.05
N ILE A 21 -6.98 -7.39 0.08
CA ILE A 21 -6.35 -6.22 0.70
C ILE A 21 -4.86 -6.22 0.32
N ALA A 22 -4.41 -5.18 -0.33
CA ALA A 22 -3.00 -5.02 -0.62
C ALA A 22 -2.25 -4.49 0.62
N VAL A 23 -1.16 -5.13 0.97
CA VAL A 23 -0.19 -4.60 1.94
C VAL A 23 1.06 -4.25 1.12
N ILE A 24 1.32 -2.96 0.97
CA ILE A 24 2.33 -2.46 0.04
C ILE A 24 3.43 -1.68 0.75
N SER A 25 4.67 -1.96 0.37
CA SER A 25 5.82 -1.15 0.79
C SER A 25 5.97 0.09 -0.07
N VAL A 26 6.20 1.24 0.56
CA VAL A 26 6.56 2.47 -0.15
C VAL A 26 7.96 2.36 -0.75
N MET A 27 8.86 1.67 -0.04
CA MET A 27 10.25 1.48 -0.46
C MET A 27 10.76 0.10 -0.03
N ASP A 28 11.86 -0.33 -0.62
CA ASP A 28 12.41 -1.68 -0.47
C ASP A 28 12.76 -2.08 0.97
N ASN A 29 13.21 -1.15 1.79
CA ASN A 29 13.57 -1.44 3.18
C ASN A 29 12.34 -1.67 4.10
N CYS A 30 11.13 -1.38 3.64
CA CYS A 30 9.90 -1.77 4.32
C CYS A 30 9.48 -3.22 4.02
N ASN A 31 10.06 -3.86 3.03
CA ASN A 31 9.63 -5.17 2.55
C ASN A 31 9.55 -6.26 3.62
N PRO A 32 10.51 -6.41 4.55
CA PRO A 32 10.40 -7.42 5.60
C PRO A 32 9.18 -7.25 6.50
N VAL A 33 8.87 -6.02 6.89
CA VAL A 33 7.69 -5.71 7.72
C VAL A 33 6.40 -5.94 6.94
N THR A 34 6.35 -5.47 5.71
CA THR A 34 5.19 -5.64 4.82
C THR A 34 4.89 -7.12 4.57
N HIS A 35 5.91 -7.91 4.30
CA HIS A 35 5.78 -9.35 4.12
C HIS A 35 5.27 -10.04 5.38
N ALA A 36 5.79 -9.68 6.55
CA ALA A 36 5.37 -10.24 7.82
C ALA A 36 3.88 -9.94 8.10
N ILE A 37 3.44 -8.71 7.86
CA ILE A 37 2.04 -8.30 8.04
C ILE A 37 1.13 -9.07 7.08
N ALA A 38 1.45 -9.12 5.80
CA ALA A 38 0.64 -9.82 4.81
C ALA A 38 0.58 -11.32 5.09
N SER A 39 1.66 -11.92 5.58
CA SER A 39 1.69 -13.34 5.95
C SER A 39 0.84 -13.66 7.18
N ALA A 40 0.64 -12.69 8.06
CA ALA A 40 -0.13 -12.87 9.29
C ALA A 40 -1.64 -12.73 9.10
N VAL A 41 -2.10 -12.12 8.01
CA VAL A 41 -3.52 -11.80 7.79
C VAL A 41 -4.03 -12.45 6.52
N HIS A 42 -5.02 -13.34 6.66
CA HIS A 42 -5.66 -13.98 5.52
C HIS A 42 -6.42 -12.96 4.66
N GLY A 43 -6.43 -13.18 3.35
CA GLY A 43 -7.12 -12.27 2.41
C GLY A 43 -6.29 -11.06 1.99
N THR A 44 -5.03 -11.01 2.37
CA THR A 44 -4.08 -9.97 1.97
C THR A 44 -3.15 -10.46 0.87
N VAL A 45 -2.59 -9.51 0.13
CA VAL A 45 -1.52 -9.76 -0.84
C VAL A 45 -0.33 -8.85 -0.55
N TYR A 46 0.86 -9.44 -0.52
CA TYR A 46 2.10 -8.73 -0.34
C TYR A 46 2.54 -8.08 -1.65
N LEU A 47 2.73 -6.77 -1.64
CA LEU A 47 3.28 -6.01 -2.75
C LEU A 47 4.60 -5.36 -2.31
N PRO A 48 5.75 -5.86 -2.79
CA PRO A 48 7.05 -5.30 -2.41
C PRO A 48 7.25 -3.91 -3.01
N GLY A 49 7.94 -3.06 -2.28
CA GLY A 49 8.42 -1.78 -2.76
C GLY A 49 9.72 -1.93 -3.56
N SER A 50 9.93 -1.02 -4.50
CA SER A 50 11.17 -0.88 -5.23
C SER A 50 12.11 0.13 -4.55
N TYR A 51 13.34 0.23 -5.07
CA TYR A 51 14.31 1.20 -4.60
C TYR A 51 13.94 2.60 -5.07
N ILE A 52 13.20 3.32 -4.24
CA ILE A 52 12.82 4.72 -4.51
C ILE A 52 13.82 5.72 -3.92
N ARG A 53 14.62 5.28 -2.94
CA ARG A 53 15.62 6.11 -2.29
C ARG A 53 16.66 6.58 -3.32
N GLY A 54 16.95 7.87 -3.33
CA GLY A 54 17.88 8.47 -4.29
C GLY A 54 17.27 8.76 -5.65
N GLN A 55 16.04 8.35 -5.94
CA GLN A 55 15.34 8.78 -7.13
C GLN A 55 14.87 10.23 -7.01
N LEU A 56 15.04 10.98 -8.08
CA LEU A 56 14.67 12.38 -8.17
C LEU A 56 13.80 12.63 -9.41
N GLY A 57 13.02 13.69 -9.35
CA GLY A 57 12.25 14.18 -10.50
C GLY A 57 11.34 13.10 -11.10
N ARG A 58 11.49 12.91 -12.41
CA ARG A 58 10.61 12.03 -13.19
C ARG A 58 10.70 10.54 -12.78
N ASP A 59 11.87 10.06 -12.46
CA ASP A 59 12.06 8.65 -12.05
C ASP A 59 11.27 8.35 -10.78
N ARG A 60 11.33 9.26 -9.82
CA ARG A 60 10.57 9.15 -8.57
C ARG A 60 9.06 9.21 -8.83
N GLU A 61 8.62 10.12 -9.69
CA GLU A 61 7.22 10.25 -10.07
C GLU A 61 6.68 8.97 -10.73
N ILE A 62 7.45 8.39 -11.66
CA ILE A 62 7.09 7.14 -12.33
C ILE A 62 6.99 5.99 -11.32
N THR A 63 7.96 5.87 -10.41
CA THR A 63 7.94 4.84 -9.38
C THR A 63 6.68 4.93 -8.51
N LEU A 64 6.32 6.14 -8.05
CA LEU A 64 5.10 6.34 -7.26
C LEU A 64 3.83 6.02 -8.06
N LYS A 65 3.76 6.40 -9.31
CA LYS A 65 2.62 6.09 -10.19
C LYS A 65 2.47 4.59 -10.44
N VAL A 66 3.57 3.88 -10.68
CA VAL A 66 3.56 2.42 -10.86
C VAL A 66 3.12 1.73 -9.57
N THR A 67 3.66 2.15 -8.45
CA THR A 67 3.29 1.61 -7.13
C THR A 67 1.81 1.83 -6.84
N ALA A 68 1.30 3.03 -7.07
CA ALA A 68 -0.13 3.32 -6.95
C ALA A 68 -0.97 2.48 -7.92
N GLY A 69 -0.51 2.33 -9.16
CA GLY A 69 -1.20 1.54 -10.18
C GLY A 69 -1.42 0.08 -9.80
N LEU A 70 -0.47 -0.53 -9.11
CA LEU A 70 -0.63 -1.89 -8.58
C LEU A 70 -1.79 -1.97 -7.58
N CYS A 71 -1.90 -0.99 -6.70
CA CYS A 71 -2.97 -0.91 -5.70
C CYS A 71 -4.33 -0.53 -6.29
N LEU A 72 -4.35 0.12 -7.44
CA LEU A 72 -5.58 0.51 -8.14
C LEU A 72 -6.21 -0.63 -8.94
N ASN A 73 -5.59 -1.79 -8.99
CA ASN A 73 -6.13 -2.97 -9.65
C ASN A 73 -7.54 -3.28 -9.09
N PRO A 74 -8.53 -3.59 -9.95
CA PRO A 74 -9.89 -3.89 -9.51
C PRO A 74 -10.01 -5.07 -8.53
N ASN A 75 -9.05 -5.98 -8.52
CA ASN A 75 -9.01 -7.10 -7.58
C ASN A 75 -8.59 -6.69 -6.16
N ILE A 76 -8.16 -5.46 -5.97
CA ILE A 76 -7.80 -4.90 -4.67
C ILE A 76 -8.99 -4.09 -4.12
N ALA A 77 -9.47 -4.50 -2.96
CA ALA A 77 -10.58 -3.86 -2.27
C ALA A 77 -10.14 -2.67 -1.40
N GLY A 78 -8.96 -2.77 -0.81
CA GLY A 78 -8.40 -1.75 0.06
C GLY A 78 -6.88 -1.90 0.18
N VAL A 79 -6.22 -0.92 0.74
CA VAL A 79 -4.76 -0.84 0.77
C VAL A 79 -4.26 -0.48 2.17
N VAL A 80 -3.26 -1.19 2.63
CA VAL A 80 -2.44 -0.81 3.79
C VAL A 80 -1.04 -0.46 3.28
N VAL A 81 -0.67 0.80 3.45
CA VAL A 81 0.63 1.33 3.03
C VAL A 81 1.62 1.24 4.18
N ILE A 82 2.75 0.60 3.95
CA ILE A 82 3.84 0.51 4.91
C ILE A 82 4.96 1.43 4.47
N GLY A 83 5.18 2.48 5.22
CA GLY A 83 6.19 3.50 4.94
C GLY A 83 7.28 3.57 6.00
N LEU A 84 8.40 4.17 5.64
CA LEU A 84 9.52 4.39 6.55
C LEU A 84 9.57 5.83 7.05
N GLU A 85 9.13 6.79 6.23
CA GLU A 85 9.15 8.21 6.55
C GLU A 85 7.87 8.90 6.02
N PRO A 86 7.41 9.97 6.71
CA PRO A 86 6.08 10.52 6.43
C PRO A 86 5.89 11.08 5.03
N ARG A 87 6.90 11.72 4.45
CA ARG A 87 6.75 12.44 3.17
C ARG A 87 6.34 11.50 2.04
N THR A 88 7.12 10.48 1.78
CA THR A 88 6.86 9.55 0.67
C THR A 88 5.64 8.68 0.95
N THR A 89 5.44 8.30 2.21
CA THR A 89 4.24 7.58 2.65
C THR A 89 2.97 8.35 2.33
N LEU A 90 2.90 9.63 2.70
CA LEU A 90 1.73 10.46 2.46
C LEU A 90 1.53 10.79 0.96
N GLU A 91 2.59 10.92 0.19
CA GLU A 91 2.47 11.09 -1.26
C GLU A 91 1.76 9.88 -1.90
N LEU A 92 2.13 8.66 -1.52
CA LEU A 92 1.47 7.45 -2.01
C LEU A 92 0.03 7.37 -1.51
N VAL A 93 -0.21 7.62 -0.24
CA VAL A 93 -1.55 7.62 0.36
C VAL A 93 -2.47 8.61 -0.36
N ASN A 94 -1.98 9.80 -0.67
CA ASN A 94 -2.75 10.81 -1.39
C ASN A 94 -3.11 10.36 -2.80
N LEU A 95 -2.20 9.73 -3.52
CA LEU A 95 -2.49 9.16 -4.85
C LEU A 95 -3.58 8.08 -4.77
N LEU A 96 -3.52 7.22 -3.78
CA LEU A 96 -4.48 6.12 -3.59
C LEU A 96 -5.85 6.61 -3.12
N SER A 97 -5.90 7.66 -2.32
CA SER A 97 -7.14 8.20 -1.77
C SER A 97 -8.08 8.75 -2.85
N LEU A 98 -7.54 9.15 -4.00
CA LEU A 98 -8.34 9.59 -5.14
C LEU A 98 -9.18 8.47 -5.78
N SER A 99 -8.84 7.22 -5.52
CA SER A 99 -9.56 6.06 -6.07
C SER A 99 -10.88 5.75 -5.35
N GLY A 100 -11.10 6.32 -4.17
CA GLY A 100 -12.22 5.98 -3.30
C GLY A 100 -12.09 4.65 -2.56
N LYS A 101 -11.00 3.90 -2.75
CA LYS A 101 -10.72 2.70 -1.96
C LYS A 101 -10.37 3.07 -0.53
N PRO A 102 -10.69 2.23 0.47
CA PRO A 102 -10.15 2.37 1.82
C PRO A 102 -8.62 2.28 1.79
N VAL A 103 -7.96 3.26 2.38
CA VAL A 103 -6.50 3.33 2.48
C VAL A 103 -6.12 3.65 3.90
N GLU A 104 -5.32 2.79 4.50
CA GLU A 104 -4.68 3.00 5.79
C GLU A 104 -3.17 2.99 5.61
N PHE A 105 -2.44 3.54 6.56
CA PHE A 105 -0.99 3.52 6.49
C PHE A 105 -0.34 3.36 7.85
N ILE A 106 0.85 2.78 7.84
CA ILE A 106 1.73 2.65 9.00
C ILE A 106 3.08 3.27 8.62
N ASP A 107 3.54 4.20 9.43
CA ASP A 107 4.89 4.75 9.33
C ASP A 107 5.77 4.10 10.39
N ILE A 108 6.78 3.34 9.94
CA ILE A 108 7.65 2.56 10.82
C ILE A 108 8.47 3.49 11.73
N GLN A 109 8.90 4.63 11.23
CA GLN A 109 9.70 5.60 12.00
C GLN A 109 8.90 6.17 13.18
N ILE A 110 7.62 6.48 12.97
CA ILE A 110 6.73 6.97 14.02
C ILE A 110 6.54 5.89 15.08
N ILE A 111 6.27 4.65 14.70
CA ILE A 111 6.08 3.53 15.61
C ILE A 111 7.36 3.28 16.42
N PHE A 112 8.52 3.29 15.79
CA PHE A 112 9.81 3.13 16.45
C PHE A 112 10.06 4.23 17.49
N ASN A 113 9.77 5.48 17.16
CA ASN A 113 9.91 6.61 18.10
C ASN A 113 8.97 6.47 19.30
N ILE A 114 7.73 6.04 19.09
CA ILE A 114 6.78 5.77 20.19
C ILE A 114 7.28 4.63 21.07
N SER A 115 7.76 3.55 20.50
CA SER A 115 8.30 2.40 21.25
C SER A 115 9.48 2.81 22.13
N ASN A 116 10.38 3.63 21.61
CA ASN A 116 11.52 4.15 22.37
C ASN A 116 11.07 5.06 23.52
N TYR A 117 10.07 5.89 23.29
CA TYR A 117 9.53 6.75 24.33
C TYR A 117 8.99 5.94 25.51
N PHE A 118 8.21 4.89 25.24
CA PHE A 118 7.68 4.03 26.31
C PHE A 118 8.71 3.14 26.97
N SER A 119 9.83 2.82 26.33
CA SER A 119 10.90 2.00 26.93
C SER A 119 11.72 2.75 27.96
N TYR A 120 11.67 4.07 28.00
CA TYR A 120 12.36 4.89 28.98
C TYR A 120 11.57 5.06 30.29
N ASP A 121 10.28 4.79 30.32
CA ASP A 121 9.42 4.89 31.50
C ASP A 121 9.35 3.61 32.32
N LEU A 122 10.10 2.59 31.93
CA LEU A 122 10.22 1.33 32.64
C LEU A 122 11.53 1.25 33.44
#